data_fa9c67d0f7938262726e365d6eae5b82
#
_entry.id   fa9c67d0f7938262726e365d6eae5b82
#
_cell.length_a   1.000
_cell.length_b   1.000
_cell.length_c   1.000
_cell.angle_alpha   90.00
_cell.angle_beta   90.00
_cell.angle_gamma   90.00
#
_symmetry.space_group_name_H-M   'P 1'
#
loop_
_entity.id
_entity.type
_entity.pdbx_description
1 polymer ?
#
loop_
_entity_poly.entity_id
_entity_poly.type
_entity_poly.pdbx_seq_one_letter_code
_entity_poly.pdbx_strand_id
1 'polypeptide(L)'
;MNIDYTVTALMFPAIPLLMGVYSNRFHTLSRLIRELHDEHVYEKHIPAEWKKQFINLSRRISILRWTIMFAAFGFLFNMLTVFALYLNELFLARVIFGSCCLSMIISIIFFIREIQISTNALNLHMSDTVSYTHLRAHETIAD
;
A
#
# COMPACT_ATOMS: atom_id res chain seq x y z
N MET A 1 -7.78 30.19 -11.78
CA MET A 1 -8.48 28.91 -11.97
C MET A 1 -9.56 28.84 -10.89
N ASN A 2 -10.82 28.86 -11.29
CA ASN A 2 -11.93 28.79 -10.33
C ASN A 2 -12.14 27.31 -10.00
N ILE A 3 -12.04 26.98 -8.70
CA ILE A 3 -12.45 25.68 -8.21
C ILE A 3 -13.96 25.67 -8.30
N ASP A 4 -14.46 24.81 -9.16
CA ASP A 4 -15.88 24.61 -9.38
C ASP A 4 -16.31 23.25 -8.81
N TYR A 5 -17.59 23.08 -8.56
CA TYR A 5 -18.18 21.80 -8.12
C TYR A 5 -17.80 20.63 -9.03
N THR A 6 -17.54 20.89 -10.30
CA THR A 6 -17.12 19.87 -11.28
C THR A 6 -15.81 19.18 -10.89
N VAL A 7 -14.82 19.92 -10.40
CA VAL A 7 -13.49 19.39 -10.05
C VAL A 7 -13.60 18.50 -8.80
N THR A 8 -14.34 18.95 -7.79
CA THR A 8 -14.57 18.15 -6.57
C THR A 8 -15.46 16.94 -6.82
N ALA A 9 -16.44 17.06 -7.73
CA ALA A 9 -17.29 15.96 -8.11
C ALA A 9 -16.54 14.84 -8.86
N LEU A 10 -15.53 15.16 -9.66
CA LEU A 10 -14.67 14.16 -10.32
C LEU A 10 -13.80 13.38 -9.32
N MET A 11 -13.36 14.02 -8.25
CA MET A 11 -12.56 13.37 -7.21
C MET A 11 -13.40 12.46 -6.30
N PHE A 12 -14.70 12.70 -6.22
CA PHE A 12 -15.60 11.97 -5.34
C PHE A 12 -15.63 10.46 -5.59
N PRO A 13 -15.78 9.95 -6.82
CA PRO A 13 -15.70 8.51 -7.09
C PRO A 13 -14.26 7.98 -7.15
N ALA A 14 -13.28 8.80 -7.52
CA ALA A 14 -11.91 8.37 -7.72
C ALA A 14 -11.22 7.96 -6.40
N ILE A 15 -11.41 8.72 -5.33
CA ILE A 15 -10.77 8.47 -4.04
C ILE A 15 -11.25 7.15 -3.41
N PRO A 16 -12.58 6.85 -3.30
CA PRO A 16 -13.05 5.57 -2.81
C PRO A 16 -12.60 4.37 -3.63
N LEU A 17 -12.48 4.50 -4.95
CA LEU A 17 -11.95 3.43 -5.81
C LEU A 17 -10.48 3.12 -5.48
N LEU A 18 -9.63 4.13 -5.30
CA LEU A 18 -8.26 3.96 -4.85
C LEU A 18 -8.19 3.33 -3.46
N MET A 19 -9.03 3.77 -2.54
CA MET A 19 -9.11 3.18 -1.20
C MET A 19 -9.51 1.71 -1.24
N GLY A 20 -10.38 1.31 -2.16
CA GLY A 20 -10.74 -0.09 -2.39
C GLY A 20 -9.54 -0.94 -2.81
N VAL A 21 -8.71 -0.45 -3.73
CA VAL A 21 -7.47 -1.12 -4.15
C VAL A 21 -6.50 -1.26 -2.97
N TYR A 22 -6.29 -0.20 -2.19
CA TYR A 22 -5.41 -0.22 -1.02
C TYR A 22 -5.91 -1.17 0.07
N SER A 23 -7.21 -1.19 0.31
CA SER A 23 -7.85 -2.06 1.30
C SER A 23 -7.72 -3.54 0.91
N ASN A 24 -7.95 -3.90 -0.35
CA ASN A 24 -7.75 -5.25 -0.85
C ASN A 24 -6.32 -5.74 -0.62
N ARG A 25 -5.36 -4.89 -0.90
CA ARG A 25 -3.94 -5.22 -0.70
C ARG A 25 -3.59 -5.36 0.77
N PHE A 26 -4.15 -4.52 1.63
CA PHE A 26 -4.02 -4.61 3.07
C PHE A 26 -4.58 -5.92 3.63
N HIS A 27 -5.76 -6.33 3.20
CA HIS A 27 -6.38 -7.61 3.60
C HIS A 27 -5.54 -8.81 3.16
N THR A 28 -5.02 -8.79 1.93
CA THR A 28 -4.16 -9.86 1.41
C THR A 28 -2.89 -10.01 2.25
N LEU A 29 -2.21 -8.92 2.56
CA LEU A 29 -1.01 -8.91 3.39
C LEU A 29 -1.28 -9.31 4.84
N SER A 30 -2.39 -8.84 5.41
CA SER A 30 -2.81 -9.21 6.78
C SER A 30 -3.11 -10.70 6.89
N ARG A 31 -3.73 -11.29 5.88
CA ARG A 31 -3.98 -12.74 5.83
C ARG A 31 -2.67 -13.51 5.74
N LEU A 32 -1.75 -13.06 4.90
CA LEU A 32 -0.43 -13.70 4.75
C LEU A 32 0.37 -13.70 6.07
N ILE A 33 0.33 -12.61 6.84
CA ILE A 33 0.97 -12.54 8.17
C ILE A 33 0.33 -13.54 9.15
N ARG A 34 -0.99 -13.67 9.14
CA ARG A 34 -1.68 -14.61 10.02
C ARG A 34 -1.33 -16.05 9.67
N GLU A 35 -1.35 -16.39 8.39
CA GLU A 35 -0.94 -17.73 7.91
C GLU A 35 0.49 -18.04 8.31
N LEU A 36 1.42 -17.10 8.16
CA LEU A 36 2.82 -17.26 8.58
C LEU A 36 2.97 -17.42 10.10
N HIS A 37 2.15 -16.70 10.85
CA HIS A 37 2.15 -16.79 12.32
C HIS A 37 1.61 -18.15 12.80
N ASP A 38 0.50 -18.60 12.23
CA ASP A 38 -0.15 -19.86 12.64
C ASP A 38 0.69 -21.08 12.27
N GLU A 39 1.44 -21.04 11.17
CA GLU A 39 2.31 -22.13 10.74
C GLU A 39 3.48 -22.37 11.71
N HIS A 40 3.97 -21.33 12.40
CA HIS A 40 5.19 -21.41 13.23
C HIS A 40 4.96 -21.27 14.73
N VAL A 41 3.71 -21.09 15.18
CA VAL A 41 3.38 -20.98 16.61
C VAL A 41 3.73 -22.28 17.39
N TYR A 42 3.72 -23.41 16.71
CA TYR A 42 3.98 -24.72 17.31
C TYR A 42 5.44 -25.20 17.17
N GLU A 43 6.29 -24.51 16.46
CA GLU A 43 7.69 -24.88 16.29
C GLU A 43 8.58 -24.27 17.39
N LYS A 44 9.33 -25.13 18.10
CA LYS A 44 10.29 -24.72 19.14
C LYS A 44 11.51 -23.93 18.60
N HIS A 45 11.72 -23.94 17.30
CA HIS A 45 12.85 -23.28 16.65
C HIS A 45 12.35 -22.44 15.47
N ILE A 46 12.40 -21.12 15.62
CA ILE A 46 12.00 -20.19 14.57
C ILE A 46 13.21 -19.97 13.65
N PRO A 47 13.15 -20.35 12.35
CA PRO A 47 14.25 -20.09 11.42
C PRO A 47 14.52 -18.60 11.26
N ALA A 48 15.79 -18.21 11.10
CA ALA A 48 16.18 -16.80 10.92
C ALA A 48 15.53 -16.17 9.68
N GLU A 49 15.30 -16.96 8.62
CA GLU A 49 14.63 -16.54 7.39
C GLU A 49 13.15 -16.16 7.61
N TRP A 50 12.44 -16.91 8.45
CA TRP A 50 11.06 -16.61 8.82
C TRP A 50 10.95 -15.24 9.52
N LYS A 51 11.89 -14.95 10.42
CA LYS A 51 11.95 -13.67 11.14
C LYS A 51 12.15 -12.50 10.19
N LYS A 52 12.98 -12.65 9.15
CA LYS A 52 13.17 -11.64 8.10
C LYS A 52 11.90 -11.44 7.27
N GLN A 53 11.23 -12.51 6.87
CA GLN A 53 9.98 -12.45 6.12
C GLN A 53 8.88 -11.76 6.93
N PHE A 54 8.74 -12.10 8.21
CA PHE A 54 7.76 -11.48 9.10
C PHE A 54 8.01 -9.98 9.27
N ILE A 55 9.26 -9.55 9.47
CA ILE A 55 9.63 -8.14 9.61
C ILE A 55 9.33 -7.37 8.31
N ASN A 56 9.68 -7.94 7.16
CA ASN A 56 9.40 -7.32 5.87
C ASN A 56 7.90 -7.17 5.60
N LEU A 57 7.12 -8.19 5.92
CA LEU A 57 5.66 -8.17 5.78
C LEU A 57 5.01 -7.15 6.71
N SER A 58 5.46 -7.10 7.96
CA SER A 58 5.00 -6.14 8.96
C SER A 58 5.29 -4.68 8.55
N ARG A 59 6.48 -4.43 7.99
CA ARG A 59 6.85 -3.13 7.45
C ARG A 59 5.95 -2.72 6.28
N ARG A 60 5.64 -3.63 5.38
CA ARG A 60 4.74 -3.39 4.24
C ARG A 60 3.32 -3.05 4.68
N ILE A 61 2.79 -3.77 5.67
CA ILE A 61 1.48 -3.45 6.26
C ILE A 61 1.48 -2.06 6.89
N SER A 62 2.54 -1.67 7.58
CA SER A 62 2.64 -0.33 8.18
C SER A 62 2.60 0.77 7.11
N ILE A 63 3.33 0.60 6.00
CA ILE A 63 3.30 1.55 4.87
C ILE A 63 1.89 1.62 4.27
N LEU A 64 1.23 0.48 4.09
CA LEU A 64 -0.11 0.43 3.53
C LEU A 64 -1.16 1.10 4.44
N ARG A 65 -1.00 0.97 5.77
CA ARG A 65 -1.85 1.67 6.74
C ARG A 65 -1.74 3.19 6.55
N TRP A 66 -0.53 3.73 6.44
CA TRP A 66 -0.33 5.15 6.18
C TRP A 66 -0.91 5.58 4.85
N THR A 67 -0.77 4.76 3.79
CA THR A 67 -1.40 5.00 2.49
C THR A 67 -2.90 5.19 2.61
N ILE A 68 -3.58 4.27 3.30
CA ILE A 68 -5.04 4.32 3.50
C ILE A 68 -5.44 5.54 4.33
N MET A 69 -4.68 5.86 5.38
CA MET A 69 -4.95 7.02 6.22
C MET A 69 -4.86 8.33 5.43
N PHE A 70 -3.83 8.51 4.63
CA PHE A 70 -3.70 9.72 3.79
C PHE A 70 -4.78 9.79 2.71
N ALA A 71 -5.21 8.67 2.13
CA ALA A 71 -6.33 8.64 1.21
C ALA A 71 -7.66 9.03 1.91
N ALA A 72 -7.88 8.55 3.13
CA ALA A 72 -9.05 8.91 3.93
C ALA A 72 -9.06 10.41 4.29
N PHE A 73 -7.91 10.99 4.64
CA PHE A 73 -7.79 12.44 4.83
C PHE A 73 -8.07 13.20 3.53
N GLY A 74 -7.57 12.72 2.39
CA GLY A 74 -7.89 13.29 1.09
C GLY A 74 -9.39 13.32 0.84
N PHE A 75 -10.08 12.23 1.12
CA PHE A 75 -11.54 12.17 0.99
C PHE A 75 -12.26 13.15 1.93
N LEU A 76 -11.82 13.21 3.18
CA LEU A 76 -12.36 14.17 4.16
C LEU A 76 -12.20 15.61 3.68
N PHE A 77 -11.01 15.99 3.21
CA PHE A 77 -10.76 17.33 2.68
C PHE A 77 -11.59 17.61 1.42
N ASN A 78 -11.83 16.62 0.57
CA ASN A 78 -12.73 16.79 -0.57
C ASN A 78 -14.16 17.10 -0.12
N MET A 79 -14.67 16.41 0.91
CA MET A 79 -15.99 16.71 1.50
C MET A 79 -16.05 18.11 2.09
N LEU A 80 -15.00 18.51 2.82
CA LEU A 80 -14.91 19.86 3.38
C LEU A 80 -14.83 20.93 2.29
N THR A 81 -14.21 20.64 1.14
CA THR A 81 -14.18 21.53 -0.01
C THR A 81 -15.59 21.77 -0.57
N VAL A 82 -16.38 20.69 -0.73
CA VAL A 82 -17.78 20.81 -1.17
C VAL A 82 -18.59 21.67 -0.19
N PHE A 83 -18.37 21.47 1.10
CA PHE A 83 -19.04 22.25 2.15
C PHE A 83 -18.63 23.74 2.12
N ALA A 84 -17.34 24.04 1.93
CA ALA A 84 -16.84 25.40 1.80
C ALA A 84 -17.41 26.11 0.55
N LEU A 85 -17.55 25.38 -0.58
CA LEU A 85 -18.22 25.89 -1.78
C LEU A 85 -19.71 26.16 -1.53
N TYR A 86 -20.38 25.33 -0.77
CA TYR A 86 -21.78 25.55 -0.37
C TYR A 86 -21.95 26.83 0.46
N LEU A 87 -20.99 27.15 1.33
CA LEU A 87 -20.97 28.39 2.10
C LEU A 87 -20.52 29.61 1.27
N ASN A 88 -20.19 29.42 -0.02
CA ASN A 88 -19.70 30.43 -0.93
C ASN A 88 -18.33 31.04 -0.54
N GLU A 89 -17.55 30.32 0.27
CA GLU A 89 -16.20 30.69 0.73
C GLU A 89 -15.12 30.15 -0.21
N LEU A 90 -14.93 30.85 -1.34
CA LEU A 90 -14.02 30.40 -2.41
C LEU A 90 -12.55 30.33 -1.99
N PHE A 91 -12.09 31.21 -1.10
CA PHE A 91 -10.71 31.18 -0.61
C PHE A 91 -10.46 29.91 0.24
N LEU A 92 -11.37 29.66 1.17
CA LEU A 92 -11.32 28.49 2.05
C LEU A 92 -11.40 27.18 1.23
N ALA A 93 -12.29 27.13 0.24
CA ALA A 93 -12.42 25.98 -0.64
C ALA A 93 -11.11 25.67 -1.40
N ARG A 94 -10.39 26.67 -1.88
CA ARG A 94 -9.09 26.50 -2.56
C ARG A 94 -8.02 25.91 -1.64
N VAL A 95 -7.92 26.42 -0.42
CA VAL A 95 -6.92 25.94 0.55
C VAL A 95 -7.20 24.49 0.94
N ILE A 96 -8.45 24.16 1.23
CA ILE A 96 -8.85 22.80 1.61
C ILE A 96 -8.66 21.83 0.43
N PHE A 97 -9.01 22.25 -0.79
CA PHE A 97 -8.79 21.42 -1.97
C PHE A 97 -7.30 21.18 -2.25
N GLY A 98 -6.45 22.19 -2.06
CA GLY A 98 -5.00 22.01 -2.11
C GLY A 98 -4.49 20.98 -1.11
N SER A 99 -5.03 20.99 0.11
CA SER A 99 -4.71 19.99 1.14
C SER A 99 -5.20 18.59 0.75
N CYS A 100 -6.36 18.49 0.09
CA CYS A 100 -6.86 17.23 -0.46
C CYS A 100 -5.89 16.66 -1.50
N CYS A 101 -5.49 17.46 -2.48
CA CYS A 101 -4.53 17.05 -3.51
C CYS A 101 -3.19 16.61 -2.91
N LEU A 102 -2.67 17.37 -1.96
CA LEU A 102 -1.40 17.06 -1.30
C LEU A 102 -1.49 15.72 -0.54
N SER A 103 -2.58 15.50 0.18
CA SER A 103 -2.82 14.24 0.91
C SER A 103 -2.88 13.04 -0.03
N MET A 104 -3.54 13.19 -1.19
CA MET A 104 -3.62 12.15 -2.22
C MET A 104 -2.25 11.85 -2.84
N ILE A 105 -1.44 12.88 -3.14
CA ILE A 105 -0.09 12.70 -3.66
C ILE A 105 0.77 11.89 -2.67
N ILE A 106 0.74 12.25 -1.39
CA ILE A 106 1.47 11.53 -0.34
C ILE A 106 1.01 10.06 -0.27
N SER A 107 -0.30 9.82 -0.31
CA SER A 107 -0.87 8.47 -0.32
C SER A 107 -0.34 7.64 -1.50
N ILE A 108 -0.34 8.19 -2.70
CA ILE A 108 0.15 7.51 -3.91
C ILE A 108 1.65 7.22 -3.80
N ILE A 109 2.45 8.13 -3.27
CA ILE A 109 3.89 7.93 -3.06
C ILE A 109 4.14 6.75 -2.11
N PHE A 110 3.42 6.66 -1.00
CA PHE A 110 3.53 5.52 -0.10
C PHE A 110 3.11 4.21 -0.77
N PHE A 111 2.07 4.23 -1.58
CA PHE A 111 1.62 3.05 -2.33
C PHE A 111 2.67 2.58 -3.35
N ILE A 112 3.27 3.49 -4.10
CA ILE A 112 4.37 3.17 -5.03
C ILE A 112 5.55 2.55 -4.28
N ARG A 113 5.92 3.09 -3.13
CA ARG A 113 6.98 2.52 -2.29
C ARG A 113 6.67 1.10 -1.82
N GLU A 114 5.44 0.83 -1.43
CA GLU A 114 5.01 -0.53 -1.05
C GLU A 114 5.17 -1.50 -2.21
N ILE A 115 4.73 -1.12 -3.42
CA ILE A 115 4.87 -1.95 -4.62
C ILE A 115 6.35 -2.24 -4.93
N GLN A 116 7.23 -1.24 -4.85
CA GLN A 116 8.67 -1.43 -5.10
C GLN A 116 9.32 -2.43 -4.13
N ILE A 117 8.97 -2.32 -2.84
CA ILE A 117 9.48 -3.27 -1.82
C ILE A 117 8.94 -4.68 -2.10
N SER A 118 7.68 -4.81 -2.52
CA SER A 118 7.06 -6.07 -2.90
C SER A 118 7.77 -6.74 -4.08
N THR A 119 8.06 -5.97 -5.12
CA THR A 119 8.71 -6.47 -6.34
C THR A 119 10.16 -6.89 -6.07
N ASN A 120 10.91 -6.13 -5.27
CA ASN A 120 12.28 -6.49 -4.90
C ASN A 120 12.34 -7.77 -4.08
N ALA A 121 11.43 -7.99 -3.16
CA ALA A 121 11.34 -9.22 -2.38
C ALA A 121 11.03 -10.43 -3.26
N LEU A 122 10.17 -10.27 -4.27
CA LEU A 122 9.84 -11.33 -5.22
C LEU A 122 11.04 -11.69 -6.12
N ASN A 123 11.77 -10.70 -6.62
CA ASN A 123 12.93 -10.90 -7.46
C ASN A 123 14.06 -11.63 -6.72
N LEU A 124 14.30 -11.33 -5.45
CA LEU A 124 15.27 -12.05 -4.62
C LEU A 124 14.87 -13.53 -4.45
N HIS A 125 13.60 -13.82 -4.21
CA HIS A 125 13.12 -15.20 -4.10
C HIS A 125 13.24 -15.98 -5.40
N MET A 126 12.99 -15.35 -6.55
CA MET A 126 13.13 -15.99 -7.84
C MET A 126 14.59 -16.27 -8.21
N SER A 127 15.53 -15.37 -7.89
CA SER A 127 16.96 -15.58 -8.14
C SER A 127 17.52 -16.73 -7.28
N ASP A 128 17.09 -16.86 -6.04
CA ASP A 128 17.50 -17.97 -5.17
C ASP A 128 16.96 -19.31 -5.69
N THR A 129 15.71 -19.36 -6.16
CA THR A 129 15.11 -20.59 -6.71
C THR A 129 15.80 -21.03 -8.01
N VAL A 130 16.17 -20.10 -8.87
CA VAL A 130 16.93 -20.38 -10.12
C VAL A 130 18.32 -20.89 -9.80
N SER A 131 18.99 -20.33 -8.79
CA SER A 131 20.31 -20.80 -8.35
C SER A 131 20.26 -22.23 -7.79
N TYR A 132 19.23 -22.57 -7.01
CA TYR A 132 19.03 -23.93 -6.49
C TYR A 132 18.74 -24.96 -7.59
N THR A 133 17.96 -24.62 -8.60
CA THR A 133 17.67 -25.50 -9.74
C THR A 133 18.92 -25.75 -10.59
N HIS A 134 19.78 -24.76 -10.78
CA HIS A 134 21.05 -24.93 -11.49
C HIS A 134 22.04 -25.82 -10.75
N LEU A 135 22.16 -25.67 -9.42
CA LEU A 135 23.04 -26.53 -8.60
C LEU A 135 22.56 -27.99 -8.60
N ARG A 136 21.24 -28.21 -8.51
CA ARG A 136 20.67 -29.56 -8.55
C ARG A 136 20.80 -30.25 -9.91
N ALA A 137 20.71 -29.48 -11.00
CA ALA A 137 20.97 -30.00 -12.36
C ALA A 137 22.43 -30.40 -12.57
N HIS A 138 23.38 -29.70 -11.96
CA HIS A 138 24.80 -30.08 -11.99
C HIS A 138 25.13 -31.34 -11.19
N GLU A 139 24.47 -31.56 -10.06
CA GLU A 139 24.64 -32.78 -9.25
C GLU A 139 24.07 -34.01 -9.95
N THR A 140 22.94 -33.90 -10.66
CA THR A 140 22.37 -35.01 -11.44
C THR A 140 23.14 -35.36 -12.72
N ILE A 141 23.97 -34.47 -13.23
CA ILE A 141 24.84 -34.74 -14.41
C ILE A 141 26.19 -35.34 -13.98
N ALA A 142 26.61 -35.15 -12.71
CA ALA A 142 27.88 -35.69 -12.18
C ALA A 142 27.79 -37.13 -11.68
N ASP A 143 26.59 -37.69 -11.52
CA ASP A 143 26.29 -39.10 -11.23
C ASP A 143 26.03 -39.88 -12.54
#